data_a2e587dfdc963b320d0856ead292cd59
#
_entry.id   a2e587dfdc963b320d0856ead292cd59
#
_cell.length_a   1.000
_cell.length_b   1.000
_cell.length_c   1.000
_cell.angle_alpha   90.00
_cell.angle_beta   90.00
_cell.angle_gamma   90.00
#
_symmetry.space_group_name_H-M   'P 1'
#
loop_
_entity.id
_entity.type
_entity.pdbx_description
1 polymer ?
#
loop_
_entity_poly.entity_id
_entity_poly.type
_entity_poly.pdbx_seq_one_letter_code
_entity_poly.pdbx_strand_id
1 'polypeptide(L)'
;MKKMSMILAVLAAMMIAGGALALTDTEAETAARAYVPAEAQLTRSEMDDGMHELTFRVEATGEKYEIQVNPNTGAVVKIESERKSASNARSTTLTDEAVASAVETAYPGAEIIRKDEQIDDGNHEIEVFIVTDELYGKLDLNAETGTIVDRELYVGQYTADGMMTEEAARAQIATLKPGAEIVRIKLDEDDGRYFWEGDATLNGTRYEFSINATTGDMVEWERD
;
A
#
# COMPACT_ATOMS: atom_id res chain seq x y z
N MET A 1 17.36 10.21 -23.47
CA MET A 1 16.24 9.72 -22.66
C MET A 1 16.71 8.45 -21.99
N LYS A 2 17.08 8.51 -20.70
CA LYS A 2 17.47 7.34 -19.89
C LYS A 2 16.20 6.64 -19.46
N LYS A 3 15.99 5.40 -19.91
CA LYS A 3 14.92 4.53 -19.43
C LYS A 3 15.18 4.26 -17.95
N MET A 4 14.34 4.80 -17.09
CA MET A 4 14.25 4.35 -15.70
C MET A 4 13.54 2.99 -15.73
N SER A 5 14.33 1.93 -15.74
CA SER A 5 13.81 0.59 -15.44
C SER A 5 13.68 0.52 -13.94
N MET A 6 12.46 0.54 -13.44
CA MET A 6 12.16 0.08 -12.10
C MET A 6 12.47 -1.41 -12.09
N ILE A 7 13.56 -1.79 -11.47
CA ILE A 7 13.95 -3.20 -11.33
C ILE A 7 13.01 -3.75 -10.28
N LEU A 8 12.07 -4.57 -10.72
CA LEU A 8 11.28 -5.44 -9.87
C LEU A 8 12.27 -6.41 -9.20
N ALA A 9 12.70 -6.10 -8.00
CA ALA A 9 13.57 -6.95 -7.22
C ALA A 9 12.74 -8.09 -6.64
N VAL A 10 12.99 -9.30 -7.16
CA VAL A 10 12.46 -10.56 -6.65
C VAL A 10 12.68 -10.64 -5.14
N LEU A 11 11.59 -10.88 -4.43
CA LEU A 11 11.52 -11.11 -2.99
C LEU A 11 12.49 -12.24 -2.59
N ALA A 12 13.62 -11.87 -2.03
CA ALA A 12 14.38 -12.80 -1.21
C ALA A 12 13.78 -12.76 0.20
N ALA A 13 12.77 -13.59 0.43
CA ALA A 13 12.32 -13.88 1.78
C ALA A 13 13.50 -14.49 2.54
N MET A 14 14.24 -13.68 3.30
CA MET A 14 15.18 -14.18 4.30
C MET A 14 14.35 -14.78 5.43
N MET A 15 14.08 -16.10 5.33
CA MET A 15 13.62 -16.85 6.50
C MET A 15 14.76 -16.88 7.50
N ILE A 16 14.73 -16.00 8.48
CA ILE A 16 15.56 -16.09 9.67
C ILE A 16 14.98 -17.22 10.53
N ALA A 17 15.50 -18.42 10.37
CA ALA A 17 15.23 -19.54 11.24
C ALA A 17 16.01 -19.35 12.53
N GLY A 18 15.34 -18.94 13.60
CA GLY A 18 15.90 -19.02 14.94
C GLY A 18 15.60 -17.82 15.83
N GLY A 19 14.59 -17.93 16.70
CA GLY A 19 14.35 -17.08 17.88
C GLY A 19 13.97 -15.63 17.53
N ALA A 20 12.73 -15.26 17.80
CA ALA A 20 12.16 -13.95 17.49
C ALA A 20 12.94 -12.78 18.15
N LEU A 21 13.98 -12.32 17.49
CA LEU A 21 14.48 -10.97 17.69
C LEU A 21 13.73 -10.10 16.68
N ALA A 22 13.13 -9.02 17.16
CA ALA A 22 12.53 -8.02 16.28
C ALA A 22 13.58 -7.51 15.28
N LEU A 23 13.14 -7.26 14.05
CA LEU A 23 13.96 -6.73 12.98
C LEU A 23 14.66 -5.44 13.44
N THR A 24 15.91 -5.28 13.06
CA THR A 24 16.63 -4.03 13.32
C THR A 24 16.23 -2.96 12.26
N ASP A 25 16.40 -1.68 12.59
CA ASP A 25 16.15 -0.57 11.66
C ASP A 25 16.89 -0.74 10.33
N THR A 26 18.12 -1.27 10.34
CA THR A 26 18.91 -1.51 9.13
C THR A 26 18.33 -2.62 8.26
N GLU A 27 17.79 -3.67 8.86
CA GLU A 27 17.13 -4.76 8.14
C GLU A 27 15.80 -4.28 7.57
N ALA A 28 15.03 -3.47 8.32
CA ALA A 28 13.81 -2.85 7.85
C ALA A 28 14.09 -1.89 6.68
N GLU A 29 15.13 -1.05 6.76
CA GLU A 29 15.56 -0.20 5.65
C GLU A 29 15.92 -1.03 4.42
N THR A 30 16.63 -2.13 4.60
CA THR A 30 17.03 -3.02 3.48
C THR A 30 15.79 -3.58 2.77
N ALA A 31 14.76 -4.00 3.52
CA ALA A 31 13.50 -4.48 2.95
C ALA A 31 12.76 -3.36 2.19
N ALA A 32 12.66 -2.17 2.78
CA ALA A 32 11.97 -1.02 2.21
C ALA A 32 12.63 -0.50 0.91
N ARG A 33 13.96 -0.65 0.78
CA ARG A 33 14.72 -0.18 -0.38
C ARG A 33 14.28 -0.77 -1.73
N ALA A 34 13.66 -1.93 -1.73
CA ALA A 34 13.12 -2.55 -2.94
C ALA A 34 11.92 -1.78 -3.54
N TYR A 35 11.25 -0.96 -2.73
CA TYR A 35 10.00 -0.28 -3.08
C TYR A 35 10.14 1.22 -3.30
N VAL A 36 11.35 1.76 -3.16
CA VAL A 36 11.62 3.19 -3.37
C VAL A 36 12.69 3.39 -4.45
N PRO A 37 12.70 4.54 -5.15
CA PRO A 37 13.76 4.87 -6.09
C PRO A 37 15.15 4.80 -5.46
N ALA A 38 16.15 4.40 -6.23
CA ALA A 38 17.52 4.23 -5.73
C ALA A 38 18.14 5.53 -5.17
N GLU A 39 17.69 6.68 -5.69
CA GLU A 39 18.09 8.02 -5.25
C GLU A 39 17.35 8.51 -4.00
N ALA A 40 16.30 7.81 -3.55
CA ALA A 40 15.55 8.18 -2.35
C ALA A 40 16.43 8.07 -1.11
N GLN A 41 16.43 9.09 -0.28
CA GLN A 41 17.19 9.15 0.96
C GLN A 41 16.28 8.85 2.16
N LEU A 42 16.71 7.95 3.04
CA LEU A 42 16.02 7.72 4.32
C LEU A 42 16.13 8.99 5.17
N THR A 43 14.99 9.52 5.59
CA THR A 43 14.91 10.73 6.41
C THR A 43 14.39 10.46 7.81
N ARG A 44 13.65 9.38 8.02
CA ARG A 44 13.09 8.98 9.31
C ARG A 44 12.97 7.46 9.36
N SER A 45 13.19 6.90 10.55
CA SER A 45 12.88 5.50 10.89
C SER A 45 12.35 5.50 12.31
N GLU A 46 11.20 4.92 12.53
CA GLU A 46 10.60 4.80 13.84
C GLU A 46 9.72 3.55 13.95
N MET A 47 9.35 3.21 15.18
CA MET A 47 8.33 2.22 15.45
C MET A 47 7.01 2.95 15.69
N ASP A 48 6.02 2.68 14.86
CA ASP A 48 4.67 3.20 15.01
C ASP A 48 3.66 2.05 14.85
N ASP A 49 2.64 2.01 15.69
CA ASP A 49 1.61 0.95 15.75
C ASP A 49 2.13 -0.49 15.65
N GLY A 50 3.37 -0.72 16.12
CA GLY A 50 4.03 -2.02 16.11
C GLY A 50 4.68 -2.39 14.78
N MET A 51 4.82 -1.45 13.85
CA MET A 51 5.52 -1.56 12.57
C MET A 51 6.77 -0.69 12.56
N HIS A 52 7.79 -1.07 11.78
CA HIS A 52 8.81 -0.11 11.36
C HIS A 52 8.21 0.79 10.30
N GLU A 53 8.12 2.08 10.58
CA GLU A 53 7.77 3.09 9.60
C GLU A 53 9.04 3.82 9.13
N LEU A 54 9.29 3.77 7.82
CA LEU A 54 10.46 4.37 7.20
C LEU A 54 10.02 5.43 6.19
N THR A 55 10.48 6.67 6.41
CA THR A 55 10.23 7.76 5.47
C THR A 55 11.45 8.00 4.59
N PHE A 56 11.24 7.96 3.29
CA PHE A 56 12.24 8.32 2.28
C PHE A 56 11.81 9.57 1.53
N ARG A 57 12.79 10.30 0.98
CA ARG A 57 12.54 11.47 0.14
C ARG A 57 13.44 11.46 -1.09
N VAL A 58 12.85 11.76 -2.23
CA VAL A 58 13.55 12.01 -3.48
C VAL A 58 13.73 13.52 -3.62
N GLU A 59 14.95 14.01 -3.44
CA GLU A 59 15.23 15.46 -3.43
C GLU A 59 14.88 16.14 -4.77
N ALA A 60 15.13 15.46 -5.89
CA ALA A 60 14.91 16.00 -7.24
C ALA A 60 13.44 16.26 -7.58
N THR A 61 12.53 15.47 -7.03
CA THR A 61 11.07 15.56 -7.27
C THR A 61 10.29 16.08 -6.08
N GLY A 62 10.90 16.07 -4.89
CA GLY A 62 10.24 16.35 -3.62
C GLY A 62 9.30 15.24 -3.17
N GLU A 63 9.27 14.11 -3.86
CA GLU A 63 8.42 12.97 -3.55
C GLU A 63 8.82 12.34 -2.22
N LYS A 64 7.85 12.10 -1.36
CA LYS A 64 7.98 11.45 -0.07
C LYS A 64 7.45 10.03 -0.19
N TYR A 65 8.12 9.07 0.40
CA TYR A 65 7.66 7.69 0.54
C TYR A 65 7.57 7.34 2.01
N GLU A 66 6.53 6.63 2.41
CA GLU A 66 6.37 6.02 3.72
C GLU A 66 6.17 4.52 3.52
N ILE A 67 7.04 3.72 4.13
CA ILE A 67 7.08 2.27 3.96
C ILE A 67 6.91 1.64 5.32
N GLN A 68 5.90 0.78 5.46
CA GLN A 68 5.68 -0.01 6.66
C GLN A 68 6.25 -1.40 6.50
N VAL A 69 7.06 -1.82 7.48
CA VAL A 69 7.72 -3.14 7.51
C VAL A 69 7.36 -3.85 8.81
N ASN A 70 6.88 -5.09 8.68
CA ASN A 70 6.56 -5.92 9.85
C ASN A 70 7.85 -6.34 10.57
N PRO A 71 8.03 -5.98 11.86
CA PRO A 71 9.27 -6.24 12.59
C PRO A 71 9.52 -7.73 12.87
N ASN A 72 8.50 -8.57 12.78
CA ASN A 72 8.63 -10.00 13.07
C ASN A 72 8.95 -10.82 11.83
N THR A 73 8.54 -10.37 10.65
CA THR A 73 8.68 -11.10 9.39
C THR A 73 9.65 -10.45 8.41
N GLY A 74 9.94 -9.15 8.57
CA GLY A 74 10.69 -8.35 7.60
C GLY A 74 9.92 -8.06 6.30
N ALA A 75 8.64 -8.42 6.25
CA ALA A 75 7.81 -8.15 5.08
C ALA A 75 7.41 -6.67 5.05
N VAL A 76 7.53 -6.05 3.87
CA VAL A 76 6.87 -4.77 3.60
C VAL A 76 5.37 -5.04 3.48
N VAL A 77 4.57 -4.17 4.06
CA VAL A 77 3.11 -4.35 4.14
C VAL A 77 2.34 -3.21 3.49
N LYS A 78 2.87 -1.99 3.59
CA LYS A 78 2.25 -0.81 3.01
C LYS A 78 3.32 0.09 2.39
N ILE A 79 2.96 0.71 1.27
CA ILE A 79 3.78 1.64 0.51
C ILE A 79 2.90 2.86 0.24
N GLU A 80 3.24 3.98 0.83
CA GLU A 80 2.62 5.26 0.52
C GLU A 80 3.63 6.16 -0.16
N SER A 81 3.18 6.97 -1.09
CA SER A 81 4.01 8.06 -1.59
C SER A 81 3.18 9.25 -1.99
N GLU A 82 3.67 10.42 -1.67
CA GLU A 82 3.07 11.70 -2.02
C GLU A 82 4.07 12.54 -2.81
N ARG A 83 3.60 13.13 -3.89
CA ARG A 83 4.34 14.09 -4.69
C ARG A 83 3.49 15.34 -4.90
N LYS A 84 4.04 16.51 -4.62
CA LYS A 84 3.34 17.75 -4.91
C LYS A 84 3.04 17.85 -6.41
N SER A 85 1.76 17.80 -6.74
CA SER A 85 1.28 18.07 -8.10
C SER A 85 1.46 19.56 -8.40
N ALA A 86 1.90 19.87 -9.62
CA ALA A 86 1.76 21.23 -10.12
C ALA A 86 0.27 21.45 -10.39
N SER A 87 -0.34 22.47 -9.75
CA SER A 87 -1.74 22.84 -9.96
C SER A 87 -2.04 22.97 -11.45
N ASN A 88 -2.91 22.12 -11.95
CA ASN A 88 -3.42 22.19 -13.32
C ASN A 88 -4.89 22.59 -13.27
N ALA A 89 -5.13 23.83 -13.60
CA ALA A 89 -6.47 24.29 -13.88
C ALA A 89 -7.01 23.53 -15.10
N ARG A 90 -8.00 22.65 -14.86
CA ARG A 90 -8.93 22.05 -15.85
C ARG A 90 -8.44 22.09 -17.29
N SER A 91 -7.58 21.19 -17.66
CA SER A 91 -7.22 20.89 -19.03
C SER A 91 -7.70 19.50 -19.42
N THR A 92 -7.42 19.11 -20.63
CA THR A 92 -7.87 17.85 -21.22
C THR A 92 -7.54 16.65 -20.33
N THR A 93 -8.54 15.89 -19.91
CA THR A 93 -8.37 14.62 -19.22
C THR A 93 -7.71 13.60 -20.16
N LEU A 94 -6.79 12.81 -19.63
CA LEU A 94 -6.18 11.68 -20.34
C LEU A 94 -7.25 10.67 -20.80
N THR A 95 -7.00 10.04 -21.95
CA THR A 95 -7.82 8.90 -22.40
C THR A 95 -7.53 7.66 -21.54
N ASP A 96 -8.46 6.70 -21.57
CA ASP A 96 -8.28 5.42 -20.85
C ASP A 96 -7.00 4.69 -21.26
N GLU A 97 -6.65 4.73 -22.56
CA GLU A 97 -5.43 4.13 -23.07
C GLU A 97 -4.18 4.83 -22.54
N ALA A 98 -4.23 6.16 -22.37
CA ALA A 98 -3.10 6.91 -21.80
C ALA A 98 -2.91 6.62 -20.32
N VAL A 99 -4.02 6.49 -19.57
CA VAL A 99 -4.00 6.07 -18.16
C VAL A 99 -3.43 4.66 -18.06
N ALA A 100 -3.95 3.70 -18.81
CA ALA A 100 -3.45 2.32 -18.83
C ALA A 100 -1.96 2.24 -19.17
N SER A 101 -1.50 3.04 -20.13
CA SER A 101 -0.08 3.11 -20.50
C SER A 101 0.80 3.70 -19.40
N ALA A 102 0.30 4.68 -18.64
CA ALA A 102 1.02 5.25 -17.50
C ALA A 102 1.15 4.23 -16.37
N VAL A 103 0.07 3.53 -16.05
CA VAL A 103 0.03 2.45 -15.05
C VAL A 103 0.95 1.31 -15.46
N GLU A 104 0.83 0.78 -16.68
CA GLU A 104 1.68 -0.32 -17.19
C GLU A 104 3.17 0.04 -17.18
N THR A 105 3.50 1.33 -17.41
CA THR A 105 4.89 1.80 -17.35
C THR A 105 5.44 1.77 -15.93
N ALA A 106 4.62 2.12 -14.94
CA ALA A 106 5.01 2.17 -13.54
C ALA A 106 4.92 0.80 -12.85
N TYR A 107 3.89 0.03 -13.21
CA TYR A 107 3.55 -1.28 -12.63
C TYR A 107 3.26 -2.27 -13.75
N PRO A 108 4.29 -2.87 -14.37
CA PRO A 108 4.11 -3.83 -15.47
C PRO A 108 3.25 -5.02 -15.06
N GLY A 109 2.22 -5.30 -15.87
CA GLY A 109 1.27 -6.38 -15.62
C GLY A 109 0.14 -6.02 -14.65
N ALA A 110 0.04 -4.75 -14.22
CA ALA A 110 -1.06 -4.32 -13.37
C ALA A 110 -2.39 -4.30 -14.14
N GLU A 111 -3.42 -4.86 -13.51
CA GLU A 111 -4.81 -4.72 -13.94
C GLU A 111 -5.45 -3.52 -13.25
N ILE A 112 -6.13 -2.66 -14.00
CA ILE A 112 -6.92 -1.54 -13.46
C ILE A 112 -8.32 -2.06 -13.20
N ILE A 113 -8.71 -2.17 -11.92
CA ILE A 113 -10.03 -2.68 -11.50
C ILE A 113 -11.06 -1.56 -11.45
N ARG A 114 -10.64 -0.36 -11.05
CA ARG A 114 -11.50 0.83 -10.97
C ARG A 114 -10.74 2.07 -11.43
N LYS A 115 -11.50 3.00 -12.02
CA LYS A 115 -11.01 4.33 -12.39
C LYS A 115 -12.07 5.36 -12.07
N ASP A 116 -11.70 6.41 -11.36
CA ASP A 116 -12.55 7.55 -11.04
C ASP A 116 -11.80 8.86 -11.33
N GLU A 117 -12.51 9.91 -11.71
CA GLU A 117 -11.96 11.26 -11.83
C GLU A 117 -12.38 12.08 -10.61
N GLN A 118 -11.41 12.77 -10.03
CA GLN A 118 -11.64 13.59 -8.83
C GLN A 118 -10.91 14.94 -8.91
N ILE A 119 -11.32 15.85 -8.04
CA ILE A 119 -10.61 17.10 -7.79
C ILE A 119 -10.19 17.07 -6.34
N ASP A 120 -8.88 16.95 -6.12
CA ASP A 120 -8.29 17.00 -4.79
C ASP A 120 -7.38 18.22 -4.67
N ASP A 121 -7.56 19.01 -3.59
CA ASP A 121 -6.87 20.27 -3.32
C ASP A 121 -6.76 21.23 -4.54
N GLY A 122 -7.76 21.18 -5.42
CA GLY A 122 -7.82 21.98 -6.66
C GLY A 122 -7.02 21.40 -7.84
N ASN A 123 -6.47 20.21 -7.69
CA ASN A 123 -5.84 19.45 -8.77
C ASN A 123 -6.86 18.49 -9.37
N HIS A 124 -6.82 18.38 -10.71
CA HIS A 124 -7.61 17.39 -11.41
C HIS A 124 -6.81 16.09 -11.49
N GLU A 125 -7.33 15.03 -10.90
CA GLU A 125 -6.66 13.75 -10.74
C GLU A 125 -7.53 12.59 -11.22
N ILE A 126 -6.89 11.51 -11.59
CA ILE A 126 -7.53 10.24 -11.93
C ILE A 126 -7.06 9.23 -10.88
N GLU A 127 -7.98 8.85 -10.00
CA GLU A 127 -7.76 7.71 -9.10
C GLU A 127 -7.93 6.41 -9.88
N VAL A 128 -6.97 5.51 -9.79
CA VAL A 128 -7.10 4.15 -10.28
C VAL A 128 -6.82 3.16 -9.14
N PHE A 129 -7.62 2.11 -9.08
CA PHE A 129 -7.32 0.96 -8.24
C PHE A 129 -6.66 -0.11 -9.09
N ILE A 130 -5.44 -0.50 -8.70
CA ILE A 130 -4.64 -1.48 -9.43
C ILE A 130 -4.44 -2.76 -8.64
N VAL A 131 -4.27 -3.86 -9.38
CA VAL A 131 -3.90 -5.17 -8.84
C VAL A 131 -2.78 -5.77 -9.68
N THR A 132 -1.78 -6.31 -9.02
CA THR A 132 -0.73 -7.14 -9.60
C THR A 132 -0.67 -8.48 -8.87
N ASP A 133 0.26 -9.35 -9.22
CA ASP A 133 0.50 -10.61 -8.47
C ASP A 133 0.96 -10.37 -7.02
N GLU A 134 1.53 -9.19 -6.71
CA GLU A 134 2.17 -8.91 -5.42
C GLU A 134 1.64 -7.65 -4.72
N LEU A 135 1.03 -6.72 -5.47
CA LEU A 135 0.59 -5.42 -4.97
C LEU A 135 -0.84 -5.13 -5.37
N TYR A 136 -1.51 -4.39 -4.53
CA TYR A 136 -2.83 -3.83 -4.82
C TYR A 136 -3.00 -2.48 -4.14
N GLY A 137 -3.90 -1.65 -4.63
CA GLY A 137 -4.23 -0.38 -4.00
C GLY A 137 -4.47 0.75 -4.99
N LYS A 138 -4.38 1.97 -4.50
CA LYS A 138 -4.72 3.18 -5.23
C LYS A 138 -3.49 3.88 -5.78
N LEU A 139 -3.68 4.48 -6.94
CA LEU A 139 -2.76 5.44 -7.53
C LEU A 139 -3.57 6.66 -7.94
N ASP A 140 -3.11 7.84 -7.56
CA ASP A 140 -3.63 9.08 -8.12
C ASP A 140 -2.68 9.60 -9.19
N LEU A 141 -3.24 9.83 -10.36
CA LEU A 141 -2.53 10.34 -11.51
C LEU A 141 -3.00 11.77 -11.79
N ASN A 142 -2.05 12.65 -12.04
CA ASN A 142 -2.36 13.94 -12.63
C ASN A 142 -3.11 13.76 -13.95
N ALA A 143 -4.33 14.28 -14.06
CA ALA A 143 -5.25 14.02 -15.18
C ALA A 143 -4.76 14.54 -16.54
N GLU A 144 -3.80 15.46 -16.55
CA GLU A 144 -3.23 16.02 -17.76
C GLU A 144 -1.97 15.28 -18.24
N THR A 145 -1.10 14.91 -17.28
CA THR A 145 0.24 14.39 -17.60
C THR A 145 0.39 12.90 -17.43
N GLY A 146 -0.51 12.24 -16.67
CA GLY A 146 -0.39 10.85 -16.26
C GLY A 146 0.73 10.59 -15.25
N THR A 147 1.30 11.65 -14.67
CA THR A 147 2.28 11.48 -13.60
C THR A 147 1.57 10.99 -12.35
N ILE A 148 2.05 9.91 -11.76
CA ILE A 148 1.55 9.44 -10.48
C ILE A 148 1.99 10.44 -9.41
N VAL A 149 1.01 10.97 -8.66
CA VAL A 149 1.19 12.01 -7.63
C VAL A 149 1.00 11.45 -6.23
N ASP A 150 0.15 10.44 -6.10
CA ASP A 150 -0.06 9.72 -4.85
C ASP A 150 -0.09 8.20 -5.08
N ARG A 151 0.27 7.44 -4.05
CA ARG A 151 0.19 5.97 -4.01
C ARG A 151 -0.19 5.54 -2.61
N GLU A 152 -1.11 4.62 -2.57
CA GLU A 152 -1.42 3.84 -1.37
C GLU A 152 -1.52 2.38 -1.78
N LEU A 153 -0.43 1.63 -1.63
CA LEU A 153 -0.30 0.26 -2.07
C LEU A 153 -0.02 -0.67 -0.91
N TYR A 154 -0.63 -1.84 -0.97
CA TYR A 154 -0.44 -2.92 -0.01
C TYR A 154 0.25 -4.09 -0.69
N VAL A 155 1.10 -4.78 0.05
CA VAL A 155 1.73 -6.03 -0.40
C VAL A 155 0.81 -7.20 -0.05
N GLY A 156 0.32 -7.91 -1.06
CA GLY A 156 -0.62 -9.02 -0.86
C GLY A 156 -1.31 -9.45 -2.15
N GLN A 157 -2.29 -10.34 -2.00
CA GLN A 157 -3.08 -10.86 -3.11
C GLN A 157 -4.51 -10.35 -3.05
N TYR A 158 -5.06 -10.05 -4.21
CA TYR A 158 -6.44 -9.63 -4.44
C TYR A 158 -7.22 -10.65 -5.25
N THR A 159 -8.54 -10.65 -5.11
CA THR A 159 -9.43 -11.37 -6.04
C THR A 159 -9.66 -10.56 -7.31
N ALA A 160 -10.07 -11.25 -8.39
CA ALA A 160 -10.46 -10.63 -9.66
C ALA A 160 -11.62 -9.63 -9.54
N ASP A 161 -12.37 -9.64 -8.44
CA ASP A 161 -13.49 -8.73 -8.17
C ASP A 161 -13.05 -7.44 -7.46
N GLY A 162 -11.76 -7.20 -7.31
CA GLY A 162 -11.23 -6.00 -6.66
C GLY A 162 -11.38 -5.97 -5.13
N MET A 163 -11.68 -7.12 -4.53
CA MET A 163 -11.77 -7.28 -3.09
C MET A 163 -10.70 -8.26 -2.60
N MET A 164 -10.10 -7.99 -1.46
CA MET A 164 -9.16 -8.93 -0.86
C MET A 164 -9.88 -10.23 -0.46
N THR A 165 -9.16 -11.34 -0.57
CA THR A 165 -9.64 -12.63 -0.06
C THR A 165 -9.68 -12.61 1.47
N GLU A 166 -10.45 -13.52 2.08
CA GLU A 166 -10.38 -13.75 3.53
C GLU A 166 -8.95 -14.05 3.99
N GLU A 167 -8.19 -14.81 3.20
CA GLU A 167 -6.80 -15.14 3.50
C GLU A 167 -5.91 -13.88 3.50
N ALA A 168 -6.07 -13.01 2.51
CA ALA A 168 -5.37 -11.73 2.44
C ALA A 168 -5.78 -10.81 3.60
N ALA A 169 -7.07 -10.74 3.96
CA ALA A 169 -7.54 -9.97 5.11
C ALA A 169 -6.95 -10.48 6.43
N ARG A 170 -6.87 -11.81 6.61
CA ARG A 170 -6.20 -12.42 7.79
C ARG A 170 -4.72 -12.09 7.85
N ALA A 171 -4.03 -12.14 6.72
CA ALA A 171 -2.61 -11.77 6.63
C ALA A 171 -2.41 -10.27 6.93
N GLN A 172 -3.29 -9.42 6.42
CA GLN A 172 -3.28 -7.99 6.70
C GLN A 172 -3.46 -7.69 8.20
N ILE A 173 -4.46 -8.32 8.85
CA ILE A 173 -4.67 -8.17 10.30
C ILE A 173 -3.45 -8.64 11.09
N ALA A 174 -2.89 -9.80 10.76
CA ALA A 174 -1.69 -10.31 11.42
C ALA A 174 -0.50 -9.37 11.28
N THR A 175 -0.47 -8.62 10.19
CA THR A 175 0.54 -7.61 9.86
C THR A 175 0.33 -6.33 10.68
N LEU A 176 -0.87 -5.76 10.64
CA LEU A 176 -1.24 -4.52 11.34
C LEU A 176 -1.30 -4.70 12.86
N LYS A 177 -1.65 -5.90 13.33
CA LYS A 177 -1.77 -6.24 14.76
C LYS A 177 -1.01 -7.54 15.06
N PRO A 178 0.33 -7.49 15.13
CA PRO A 178 1.16 -8.67 15.36
C PRO A 178 0.77 -9.41 16.64
N GLY A 179 0.59 -10.73 16.50
CA GLY A 179 0.15 -11.59 17.59
C GLY A 179 -1.35 -11.61 17.84
N ALA A 180 -2.15 -10.93 17.02
CA ALA A 180 -3.60 -11.07 17.07
C ALA A 180 -4.02 -12.44 16.53
N GLU A 181 -4.90 -13.12 17.27
CA GLU A 181 -5.54 -14.37 16.87
C GLU A 181 -6.98 -14.06 16.44
N ILE A 182 -7.29 -14.25 15.15
CA ILE A 182 -8.63 -13.98 14.61
C ILE A 182 -9.56 -15.11 15.02
N VAL A 183 -10.57 -14.76 15.83
CA VAL A 183 -11.60 -15.68 16.34
C VAL A 183 -12.70 -15.88 15.29
N ARG A 184 -13.12 -14.79 14.67
CA ARG A 184 -14.17 -14.76 13.64
C ARG A 184 -13.83 -13.68 12.62
N ILE A 185 -14.14 -13.96 11.36
CA ILE A 185 -14.08 -12.98 10.27
C ILE A 185 -15.21 -13.27 9.30
N LYS A 186 -15.85 -12.25 8.79
CA LYS A 186 -16.90 -12.30 7.76
C LYS A 186 -16.75 -11.12 6.82
N LEU A 187 -17.17 -11.30 5.57
CA LEU A 187 -17.38 -10.18 4.66
C LEU A 187 -18.75 -9.56 4.97
N ASP A 188 -18.80 -8.26 5.11
CA ASP A 188 -20.03 -7.49 5.31
C ASP A 188 -20.10 -6.34 4.31
N GLU A 189 -21.31 -5.85 4.04
CA GLU A 189 -21.58 -4.74 3.13
C GLU A 189 -22.25 -3.62 3.90
N ASP A 190 -21.70 -2.41 3.79
CA ASP A 190 -22.29 -1.19 4.32
C ASP A 190 -22.23 -0.07 3.29
N ASP A 191 -23.39 0.42 2.87
CA ASP A 191 -23.57 1.49 1.87
C ASP A 191 -22.77 1.27 0.56
N GLY A 192 -22.77 0.02 0.05
CA GLY A 192 -22.07 -0.36 -1.19
C GLY A 192 -20.55 -0.51 -1.04
N ARG A 193 -20.05 -0.47 0.19
CA ARG A 193 -18.66 -0.78 0.51
C ARG A 193 -18.58 -2.11 1.23
N TYR A 194 -17.53 -2.85 0.96
CA TYR A 194 -17.32 -4.16 1.56
C TYR A 194 -16.22 -4.10 2.61
N PHE A 195 -16.47 -4.78 3.73
CA PHE A 195 -15.57 -4.84 4.86
C PHE A 195 -15.37 -6.28 5.33
N TRP A 196 -14.14 -6.63 5.70
CA TRP A 196 -13.86 -7.81 6.48
C TRP A 196 -13.93 -7.46 7.95
N GLU A 197 -14.99 -7.93 8.62
CA GLU A 197 -15.27 -7.65 10.01
C GLU A 197 -15.17 -8.89 10.88
N GLY A 198 -14.87 -8.69 12.16
CA GLY A 198 -14.86 -9.80 13.08
C GLY A 198 -14.26 -9.52 14.44
N ASP A 199 -13.85 -10.60 15.08
CA ASP A 199 -13.29 -10.60 16.43
C ASP A 199 -11.88 -11.16 16.40
N ALA A 200 -11.00 -10.56 17.18
CA ALA A 200 -9.65 -11.04 17.41
C ALA A 200 -9.29 -10.99 18.90
N THR A 201 -8.34 -11.81 19.31
CA THR A 201 -7.71 -11.72 20.62
C THR A 201 -6.27 -11.29 20.49
N LEU A 202 -5.86 -10.28 21.25
CA LEU A 202 -4.47 -9.84 21.34
C LEU A 202 -4.07 -9.75 22.82
N ASN A 203 -3.04 -10.48 23.21
CA ASN A 203 -2.57 -10.55 24.61
C ASN A 203 -3.70 -10.90 25.61
N GLY A 204 -4.62 -11.78 25.22
CA GLY A 204 -5.75 -12.22 26.04
C GLY A 204 -6.91 -11.21 26.13
N THR A 205 -6.84 -10.10 25.44
CA THR A 205 -7.93 -9.11 25.33
C THR A 205 -8.64 -9.29 24.00
N ARG A 206 -9.97 -9.22 24.02
CA ARG A 206 -10.82 -9.30 22.82
C ARG A 206 -10.96 -7.92 22.18
N TYR A 207 -10.95 -7.90 20.86
CA TYR A 207 -11.12 -6.73 20.02
C TYR A 207 -12.12 -7.03 18.91
N GLU A 208 -12.92 -6.06 18.56
CA GLU A 208 -13.65 -6.01 17.29
C GLU A 208 -12.79 -5.30 16.25
N PHE A 209 -12.85 -5.76 15.00
CA PHE A 209 -12.12 -5.14 13.92
C PHE A 209 -12.96 -5.04 12.66
N SER A 210 -12.64 -4.03 11.83
CA SER A 210 -13.15 -3.88 10.47
C SER A 210 -12.01 -3.45 9.55
N ILE A 211 -11.86 -4.14 8.43
CA ILE A 211 -10.91 -3.80 7.35
C ILE A 211 -11.69 -3.57 6.07
N ASN A 212 -11.47 -2.45 5.40
CA ASN A 212 -12.02 -2.20 4.09
C ASN A 212 -11.53 -3.29 3.11
N ALA A 213 -12.46 -4.06 2.56
CA ALA A 213 -12.15 -5.20 1.70
C ALA A 213 -11.53 -4.78 0.35
N THR A 214 -11.66 -3.52 -0.04
CA THR A 214 -11.11 -2.99 -1.28
C THR A 214 -9.74 -2.34 -1.08
N THR A 215 -9.53 -1.62 0.02
CA THR A 215 -8.29 -0.86 0.25
C THR A 215 -7.33 -1.54 1.21
N GLY A 216 -7.81 -2.47 2.04
CA GLY A 216 -7.03 -3.08 3.10
C GLY A 216 -6.85 -2.21 4.35
N ASP A 217 -7.44 -1.01 4.35
CA ASP A 217 -7.37 -0.13 5.50
C ASP A 217 -8.09 -0.73 6.71
N MET A 218 -7.45 -0.65 7.87
CA MET A 218 -8.12 -0.95 9.13
C MET A 218 -8.99 0.25 9.52
N VAL A 219 -10.30 0.06 9.43
CA VAL A 219 -11.31 1.09 9.71
C VAL A 219 -11.65 1.10 11.20
N GLU A 220 -11.55 -0.07 11.83
CA GLU A 220 -11.90 -0.24 13.23
C GLU A 220 -10.98 -1.27 13.92
N TRP A 221 -10.55 -0.93 15.13
CA TRP A 221 -9.89 -1.84 16.05
C TRP A 221 -10.24 -1.40 17.47
N GLU A 222 -11.35 -1.90 18.00
CA GLU A 222 -11.87 -1.50 19.29
C GLU A 222 -11.84 -2.65 20.29
N ARG A 223 -11.66 -2.30 21.56
CA ARG A 223 -11.70 -3.27 22.66
C ARG A 223 -13.14 -3.58 23.01
N ASP A 224 -13.48 -4.89 23.02
CA ASP A 224 -14.77 -5.41 23.49
C ASP A 224 -14.91 -5.32 25.04
#